data_132ebc6c64570966c8d3883b5ef3cf71
#
_entry.id   132ebc6c64570966c8d3883b5ef3cf71
#
_cell.length_a   1.000
_cell.length_b   1.000
_cell.length_c   1.000
_cell.angle_alpha   90.00
_cell.angle_beta   90.00
_cell.angle_gamma   90.00
#
_symmetry.space_group_name_H-M   'P 1'
#
loop_
_entity.id
_entity.type
_entity.pdbx_description
1 polymer ?
#
loop_
_entity_poly.entity_id
_entity_poly.type
_entity_poly.pdbx_seq_one_letter_code
_entity_poly.pdbx_strand_id
1 'polypeptide(L)'
;FLVRGMGYYTGTIFELAHPSVSYSLGGGGRYDGMIGRFLGQQVPAVGFSLGFERLVDLVTAGADAGERAVVLIHDADVPVAELVTHKAGLVASGARVRLERRTKNVKALVERSAADGYTEFATVSAGAAELELKPLA
;
A
#
# COMPACT_ATOMS: atom_id res chain seq x y z
N PHE A 1 -4.15 -22.16 3.55
CA PHE A 1 -3.28 -22.55 4.67
C PHE A 1 -1.85 -22.14 4.35
N LEU A 2 -1.26 -21.30 5.19
CA LEU A 2 0.10 -20.81 5.03
C LEU A 2 1.09 -21.97 4.96
N VAL A 3 2.02 -21.89 4.03
CA VAL A 3 3.07 -22.91 3.93
C VAL A 3 3.92 -22.88 5.19
N ARG A 4 4.01 -23.99 5.79
CA ARG A 4 4.67 -24.26 7.03
C ARG A 4 6.09 -24.67 6.83
N GLY A 5 6.92 -24.44 7.73
CA GLY A 5 8.33 -24.79 7.71
C GLY A 5 9.24 -23.63 8.01
N MET A 6 8.67 -22.46 8.13
CA MET A 6 9.44 -21.27 8.48
C MET A 6 9.23 -20.92 9.96
N GLY A 7 9.89 -21.62 10.85
CA GLY A 7 9.86 -21.39 12.30
C GLY A 7 10.54 -20.07 12.74
N TYR A 8 10.64 -19.11 11.84
CA TYR A 8 11.25 -17.82 12.14
C TYR A 8 10.25 -16.71 12.47
N TYR A 9 8.94 -16.94 12.26
CA TYR A 9 7.92 -15.97 12.63
C TYR A 9 7.81 -15.82 14.15
N THR A 10 7.77 -14.58 14.61
CA THR A 10 7.70 -14.22 16.02
C THR A 10 6.42 -13.50 16.42
N GLY A 11 5.48 -13.35 15.50
CA GLY A 11 4.24 -12.62 15.73
C GLY A 11 3.20 -12.87 14.65
N THR A 12 2.42 -11.85 14.32
CA THR A 12 1.35 -11.93 13.33
C THR A 12 1.84 -12.47 12.00
N ILE A 13 1.09 -13.41 11.46
CA ILE A 13 1.26 -13.98 10.11
C ILE A 13 0.04 -13.58 9.29
N PHE A 14 0.25 -13.24 8.03
CA PHE A 14 -0.83 -12.88 7.11
C PHE A 14 -0.66 -13.59 5.78
N GLU A 15 -1.77 -13.83 5.13
CA GLU A 15 -1.86 -14.54 3.86
C GLU A 15 -2.82 -13.80 2.93
N LEU A 16 -2.46 -13.70 1.65
CA LEU A 16 -3.30 -13.13 0.62
C LEU A 16 -4.05 -14.28 -0.08
N ALA A 17 -5.35 -14.31 0.09
CA ALA A 17 -6.25 -15.25 -0.55
C ALA A 17 -7.11 -14.54 -1.62
N HIS A 18 -7.50 -15.28 -2.65
CA HIS A 18 -8.45 -14.80 -3.65
C HIS A 18 -9.60 -15.82 -3.79
N PRO A 19 -10.87 -15.37 -3.92
CA PRO A 19 -12.03 -16.28 -3.94
C PRO A 19 -12.01 -17.31 -5.07
N SER A 20 -11.39 -16.97 -6.20
CA SER A 20 -11.37 -17.84 -7.39
C SER A 20 -10.34 -18.95 -7.35
N VAL A 21 -9.45 -18.98 -6.35
CA VAL A 21 -8.38 -19.97 -6.26
C VAL A 21 -8.24 -20.52 -4.85
N SER A 22 -7.81 -21.77 -4.74
CA SER A 22 -7.66 -22.46 -3.46
C SER A 22 -6.27 -22.30 -2.84
N TYR A 23 -5.35 -21.64 -3.52
CA TYR A 23 -3.98 -21.42 -3.06
C TYR A 23 -3.76 -19.94 -2.67
N SER A 24 -2.75 -19.73 -1.85
CA SER A 24 -2.34 -18.39 -1.45
C SER A 24 -1.62 -17.66 -2.59
N LEU A 25 -1.94 -16.38 -2.78
CA LEU A 25 -1.28 -15.50 -3.74
C LEU A 25 -0.05 -14.81 -3.16
N GLY A 26 0.07 -14.78 -1.86
CA GLY A 26 1.19 -14.19 -1.15
C GLY A 26 1.03 -14.37 0.34
N GLY A 27 2.05 -14.05 1.06
CA GLY A 27 2.00 -14.13 2.51
C GLY A 27 3.25 -13.57 3.17
N GLY A 28 3.15 -13.41 4.47
CA GLY A 28 4.24 -12.88 5.26
C GLY A 28 3.94 -12.89 6.74
N GLY A 29 4.75 -12.17 7.49
CA GLY A 29 4.56 -12.05 8.92
C GLY A 29 5.73 -11.34 9.60
N ARG A 30 5.61 -11.24 10.90
CA ARG A 30 6.63 -10.64 11.76
C ARG A 30 7.73 -11.66 12.11
N TYR A 31 8.99 -11.26 11.99
CA TYR A 31 10.16 -12.14 12.22
C TYR A 31 11.34 -11.40 12.88
N ASP A 32 11.12 -10.81 14.02
CA ASP A 32 12.10 -9.98 14.75
C ASP A 32 13.44 -10.69 14.99
N GLY A 33 13.43 -12.00 15.21
CA GLY A 33 14.64 -12.74 15.52
C GLY A 33 15.57 -13.02 14.33
N MET A 34 15.08 -12.90 13.09
CA MET A 34 15.89 -13.23 11.92
C MET A 34 16.93 -12.16 11.62
N ILE A 35 16.51 -10.92 11.56
CA ILE A 35 17.41 -9.79 11.29
C ILE A 35 18.41 -9.60 12.45
N GLY A 36 17.93 -9.77 13.66
CA GLY A 36 18.76 -9.65 14.85
C GLY A 36 19.95 -10.63 14.91
N ARG A 37 19.79 -11.84 14.34
CA ARG A 37 20.88 -12.83 14.25
C ARG A 37 22.05 -12.34 13.38
N PHE A 38 21.77 -11.58 12.32
CA PHE A 38 22.80 -11.02 11.45
C PHE A 38 23.44 -9.75 12.02
N LEU A 39 22.66 -8.95 12.75
CA LEU A 39 23.12 -7.65 13.26
C LEU A 39 23.60 -7.69 14.71
N GLY A 40 23.43 -8.81 15.42
CA GLY A 40 23.79 -8.95 16.83
C GLY A 40 22.94 -8.08 17.78
N GLN A 41 21.78 -7.63 17.34
CA GLN A 41 20.86 -6.81 18.13
C GLN A 41 19.40 -7.12 17.78
N GLN A 42 18.48 -6.81 18.68
CA GLN A 42 17.04 -6.96 18.43
C GLN A 42 16.56 -5.96 17.38
N VAL A 43 16.03 -6.47 16.26
CA VAL A 43 15.49 -5.65 15.18
C VAL A 43 14.08 -6.13 14.82
N PRO A 44 13.03 -5.36 15.15
CA PRO A 44 11.68 -5.68 14.68
C PRO A 44 11.62 -5.70 13.17
N ALA A 45 11.08 -6.78 12.61
CA ALA A 45 10.99 -6.93 11.17
C ALA A 45 9.68 -7.60 10.75
N VAL A 46 9.15 -7.16 9.63
CA VAL A 46 8.00 -7.74 8.95
C VAL A 46 8.31 -7.83 7.46
N GLY A 47 7.88 -8.89 6.83
CA GLY A 47 8.04 -9.07 5.40
C GLY A 47 6.80 -9.66 4.76
N PHE A 48 6.71 -9.46 3.45
CA PHE A 48 5.63 -9.95 2.62
C PHE A 48 6.19 -10.40 1.26
N SER A 49 5.73 -11.52 0.77
CA SER A 49 6.08 -12.06 -0.54
C SER A 49 4.85 -12.31 -1.37
N LEU A 50 4.91 -11.99 -2.65
CA LEU A 50 3.86 -12.28 -3.63
C LEU A 50 4.32 -13.40 -4.55
N GLY A 51 3.41 -14.35 -4.83
CA GLY A 51 3.60 -15.37 -5.83
C GLY A 51 3.34 -14.79 -7.23
N PHE A 52 4.39 -14.31 -7.89
CA PHE A 52 4.28 -13.58 -9.15
C PHE A 52 3.54 -14.39 -10.22
N GLU A 53 3.92 -15.63 -10.48
CA GLU A 53 3.28 -16.50 -11.47
C GLU A 53 1.79 -16.70 -11.16
N ARG A 54 1.45 -16.88 -9.89
CA ARG A 54 0.06 -17.06 -9.43
C ARG A 54 -0.78 -15.80 -9.62
N LEU A 55 -0.16 -14.63 -9.52
CA LEU A 55 -0.83 -13.35 -9.78
C LEU A 55 -1.04 -13.12 -11.27
N VAL A 56 -0.04 -13.43 -12.09
CA VAL A 56 -0.13 -13.29 -13.56
C VAL A 56 -1.28 -14.11 -14.13
N ASP A 57 -1.51 -15.32 -13.62
CA ASP A 57 -2.62 -16.19 -14.04
C ASP A 57 -4.01 -15.58 -13.74
N LEU A 58 -4.09 -14.71 -12.76
CA LEU A 58 -5.33 -14.04 -12.35
C LEU A 58 -5.53 -12.65 -12.95
N VAL A 59 -4.45 -12.03 -13.42
CA VAL A 59 -4.53 -10.71 -14.08
C VAL A 59 -5.07 -10.91 -15.48
N THR A 60 -6.32 -10.54 -15.67
CA THR A 60 -6.87 -10.36 -17.01
C THR A 60 -6.16 -9.16 -17.64
N ALA A 61 -5.32 -9.43 -18.63
CA ALA A 61 -4.65 -8.37 -19.38
C ALA A 61 -5.71 -7.55 -20.11
N GLY A 62 -6.02 -6.44 -19.59
CA GLY A 62 -6.96 -5.54 -20.21
C GLY A 62 -7.70 -4.76 -19.17
N ALA A 63 -7.48 -3.70 -19.06
CA ALA A 63 -8.25 -2.63 -18.59
C ALA A 63 -7.37 -1.61 -17.96
N ASP A 64 -7.78 -0.60 -17.96
CA ASP A 64 -7.67 0.53 -17.06
C ASP A 64 -6.96 1.72 -17.69
N ALA A 65 -7.17 1.86 -19.00
CA ALA A 65 -7.18 3.18 -19.61
C ALA A 65 -8.41 3.94 -19.09
N GLY A 66 -8.25 4.67 -17.98
CA GLY A 66 -9.32 5.52 -17.46
C GLY A 66 -9.65 5.33 -15.96
N GLU A 67 -8.95 4.51 -15.25
CA GLU A 67 -9.15 4.40 -13.80
C GLU A 67 -8.83 5.71 -13.09
N ARG A 68 -9.76 6.13 -12.27
CA ARG A 68 -9.57 7.23 -11.35
C ARG A 68 -8.39 6.93 -10.44
N ALA A 69 -7.36 7.77 -10.49
CA ALA A 69 -6.14 7.57 -9.72
C ALA A 69 -5.82 8.81 -8.87
N VAL A 70 -5.79 8.65 -7.57
CA VAL A 70 -5.70 9.74 -6.59
C VAL A 70 -4.42 9.65 -5.79
N VAL A 71 -3.70 10.76 -5.65
CA VAL A 71 -2.58 10.89 -4.70
C VAL A 71 -3.02 11.68 -3.49
N LEU A 72 -2.90 11.09 -2.31
CA LEU A 72 -3.09 11.78 -1.03
C LEU A 72 -1.74 12.26 -0.52
N ILE A 73 -1.53 13.56 -0.54
CA ILE A 73 -0.32 14.23 -0.04
C ILE A 73 -0.57 14.62 1.41
N HIS A 74 0.07 13.94 2.35
CA HIS A 74 -0.21 14.13 3.77
C HIS A 74 0.93 14.83 4.52
N ASP A 75 0.59 15.58 5.55
CA ASP A 75 1.53 16.14 6.50
C ASP A 75 2.13 15.03 7.39
N ALA A 76 3.27 15.33 8.02
CA ALA A 76 4.03 14.33 8.76
C ALA A 76 3.35 13.90 10.08
N ASP A 77 2.48 14.73 10.60
CA ASP A 77 1.77 14.60 11.87
C ASP A 77 0.38 13.95 11.72
N VAL A 78 -0.07 13.67 10.50
CA VAL A 78 -1.34 12.99 10.27
C VAL A 78 -1.29 11.56 10.80
N PRO A 79 -2.21 11.16 11.70
CA PRO A 79 -2.27 9.80 12.21
C PRO A 79 -2.47 8.78 11.09
N VAL A 80 -1.75 7.66 11.16
CA VAL A 80 -1.85 6.58 10.15
C VAL A 80 -3.28 6.05 10.01
N ALA A 81 -4.02 5.95 11.11
CA ALA A 81 -5.41 5.49 11.08
C ALA A 81 -6.30 6.40 10.23
N GLU A 82 -6.10 7.71 10.29
CA GLU A 82 -6.82 8.71 9.49
C GLU A 82 -6.48 8.56 8.00
N LEU A 83 -5.20 8.41 7.67
CA LEU A 83 -4.76 8.16 6.29
C LEU A 83 -5.37 6.88 5.71
N VAL A 84 -5.41 5.81 6.52
CA VAL A 84 -6.02 4.53 6.12
C VAL A 84 -7.51 4.71 5.86
N THR A 85 -8.22 5.47 6.70
CA THR A 85 -9.64 5.73 6.54
C THR A 85 -9.94 6.48 5.23
N HIS A 86 -9.21 7.56 4.94
CA HIS A 86 -9.37 8.30 3.69
C HIS A 86 -9.05 7.43 2.47
N LYS A 87 -7.94 6.70 2.53
CA LYS A 87 -7.56 5.78 1.46
C LYS A 87 -8.63 4.71 1.22
N ALA A 88 -9.13 4.08 2.29
CA ALA A 88 -10.15 3.04 2.18
C ALA A 88 -11.43 3.54 1.52
N GLY A 89 -11.89 4.76 1.87
CA GLY A 89 -13.05 5.38 1.25
C GLY A 89 -12.89 5.61 -0.26
N LEU A 90 -11.73 6.10 -0.68
CA LEU A 90 -11.43 6.30 -2.10
C LEU A 90 -11.29 4.97 -2.87
N VAL A 91 -10.64 3.98 -2.28
CA VAL A 91 -10.53 2.63 -2.87
C VAL A 91 -11.90 1.98 -3.01
N ALA A 92 -12.77 2.13 -2.01
CA ALA A 92 -14.15 1.64 -2.08
C ALA A 92 -14.98 2.31 -3.18
N SER A 93 -14.62 3.54 -3.58
CA SER A 93 -15.22 4.25 -4.72
C SER A 93 -14.58 3.89 -6.07
N GLY A 94 -13.69 2.89 -6.12
CA GLY A 94 -13.03 2.41 -7.34
C GLY A 94 -11.76 3.18 -7.73
N ALA A 95 -11.22 4.03 -6.87
CA ALA A 95 -10.00 4.76 -7.17
C ALA A 95 -8.73 3.97 -6.81
N ARG A 96 -7.71 4.07 -7.66
CA ARG A 96 -6.34 3.69 -7.31
C ARG A 96 -5.72 4.79 -6.45
N VAL A 97 -5.23 4.46 -5.25
CA VAL A 97 -4.81 5.48 -4.28
C VAL A 97 -3.38 5.27 -3.81
N ARG A 98 -2.56 6.31 -3.91
CA ARG A 98 -1.21 6.40 -3.36
C ARG A 98 -1.16 7.42 -2.22
N LEU A 99 -0.45 7.07 -1.15
CA LEU A 99 -0.11 7.98 -0.06
C LEU A 99 1.29 8.52 -0.30
N GLU A 100 1.45 9.84 -0.24
CA GLU A 100 2.73 10.50 -0.37
C GLU A 100 2.91 11.50 0.77
N ARG A 101 4.06 11.46 1.42
CA ARG A 101 4.39 12.45 2.44
C ARG A 101 4.71 13.79 1.79
N ARG A 102 4.13 14.86 2.31
CA ARG A 102 4.41 16.21 1.85
C ARG A 102 5.90 16.54 1.92
N THR A 103 6.43 17.05 0.83
CA THR A 103 7.79 17.56 0.72
C THR A 103 7.80 19.08 0.65
N LYS A 104 8.97 19.71 0.77
CA LYS A 104 9.11 21.17 0.59
C LYS A 104 8.69 21.61 -0.81
N ASN A 105 8.89 20.78 -1.82
CA ASN A 105 8.50 21.05 -3.19
C ASN A 105 7.27 20.20 -3.59
N VAL A 106 6.10 20.66 -3.17
CA VAL A 106 4.82 20.01 -3.51
C VAL A 106 4.56 20.01 -5.02
N LYS A 107 4.99 21.06 -5.74
CA LYS A 107 4.81 21.16 -7.19
C LYS A 107 5.51 19.99 -7.91
N ALA A 108 6.76 19.72 -7.59
CA ALA A 108 7.48 18.59 -8.18
C ALA A 108 6.85 17.24 -7.83
N LEU A 109 6.24 17.10 -6.63
CA LEU A 109 5.52 15.90 -6.24
C LEU A 109 4.27 15.70 -7.10
N VAL A 110 3.52 16.77 -7.35
CA VAL A 110 2.32 16.80 -8.19
C VAL A 110 2.69 16.45 -9.65
N GLU A 111 3.71 17.09 -10.22
CA GLU A 111 4.20 16.83 -11.58
C GLU A 111 4.64 15.37 -11.77
N ARG A 112 5.39 14.83 -10.81
CA ARG A 112 5.79 13.41 -10.82
C ARG A 112 4.57 12.48 -10.75
N SER A 113 3.60 12.82 -9.92
CA SER A 113 2.39 12.01 -9.79
C SER A 113 1.58 12.00 -11.09
N ALA A 114 1.49 13.12 -11.79
CA ALA A 114 0.86 13.18 -13.11
C ALA A 114 1.61 12.30 -14.13
N ALA A 115 2.94 12.36 -14.14
CA ALA A 115 3.77 11.49 -14.99
C ALA A 115 3.60 10.00 -14.68
N ASP A 116 3.31 9.64 -13.41
CA ASP A 116 3.01 8.28 -12.97
C ASP A 116 1.56 7.84 -13.29
N GLY A 117 0.79 8.65 -14.00
CA GLY A 117 -0.58 8.34 -14.43
C GLY A 117 -1.64 8.51 -13.34
N TYR A 118 -1.39 9.37 -12.35
CA TYR A 118 -2.44 9.81 -11.43
C TYR A 118 -3.21 10.98 -12.02
N THR A 119 -4.50 11.04 -11.74
CA THR A 119 -5.42 12.02 -12.34
C THR A 119 -5.88 13.10 -11.37
N GLU A 120 -5.82 12.81 -10.08
CA GLU A 120 -6.25 13.73 -9.02
C GLU A 120 -5.29 13.70 -7.82
N PHE A 121 -5.30 14.76 -7.03
CA PHE A 121 -4.65 14.78 -5.73
C PHE A 121 -5.49 15.48 -4.67
N ALA A 122 -5.23 15.17 -3.41
CA ALA A 122 -5.71 15.93 -2.27
C ALA A 122 -4.59 16.12 -1.24
N THR A 123 -4.65 17.21 -0.50
CA THR A 123 -3.79 17.39 0.68
C THR A 123 -4.52 16.99 1.94
N VAL A 124 -3.84 16.23 2.80
CA VAL A 124 -4.39 15.74 4.07
C VAL A 124 -3.60 16.34 5.23
N SER A 125 -4.28 17.11 6.05
CA SER A 125 -3.76 17.62 7.33
C SER A 125 -4.47 16.90 8.48
N ALA A 126 -3.86 16.85 9.65
CA ALA A 126 -4.43 16.17 10.81
C ALA A 126 -5.83 16.71 11.17
N GLY A 127 -6.80 15.82 11.39
CA GLY A 127 -8.18 16.18 11.70
C GLY A 127 -9.02 16.60 10.48
N ALA A 128 -8.55 16.41 9.25
CA ALA A 128 -9.33 16.71 8.05
C ALA A 128 -10.51 15.74 7.92
N ALA A 129 -11.72 16.25 8.05
CA ALA A 129 -12.94 15.44 7.93
C ALA A 129 -13.26 15.09 6.47
N GLU A 130 -12.95 15.98 5.53
CA GLU A 130 -13.24 15.85 4.11
C GLU A 130 -11.99 16.09 3.25
N LEU A 131 -11.94 15.46 2.09
CA LEU A 131 -10.88 15.62 1.12
C LEU A 131 -11.33 16.52 -0.04
N GLU A 132 -10.60 17.59 -0.28
CA GLU A 132 -10.75 18.39 -1.50
C GLU A 132 -9.89 17.81 -2.61
N LEU A 133 -10.50 17.07 -3.53
CA LEU A 133 -9.84 16.49 -4.68
C LEU A 133 -9.66 17.52 -5.79
N LYS A 134 -8.45 17.62 -6.31
CA LYS A 134 -8.06 18.55 -7.38
C LYS A 134 -7.48 17.75 -8.54
N PRO A 135 -7.77 18.14 -9.80
CA PRO A 135 -7.17 17.50 -10.95
C PRO A 135 -5.67 17.72 -10.97
N LEU A 136 -4.94 16.72 -11.42
CA LEU A 136 -3.55 16.83 -11.85
C LEU A 136 -3.56 17.24 -13.32
N ALA A 137 -3.04 18.42 -13.60
CA ALA A 137 -2.96 18.96 -14.95
C ALA A 137 -1.71 18.43 -15.69
#